data_cb04a0a4bf57e53a5c40631fde453ba8
#
_entry.id   cb04a0a4bf57e53a5c40631fde453ba8
#
_cell.length_a   1.000
_cell.length_b   1.000
_cell.length_c   1.000
_cell.angle_alpha   90.00
_cell.angle_beta   90.00
_cell.angle_gamma   90.00
#
_symmetry.space_group_name_H-M   'P 1'
#
loop_
_entity.id
_entity.type
_entity.pdbx_description
1 polymer ?
#
loop_
_entity_poly.entity_id
_entity_poly.type
_entity_poly.pdbx_seq_one_letter_code
_entity_poly.pdbx_strand_id
1 'polypeptide(L)'
;QVGMINSTYQGSKARPVPEGTDGSNDHASDDDAIPKEDLTAKGLDLAAGVMYSTDRYYIGLASTHLTAPTLELNDNFGRKVMREYNLMAGYNIALRNPLVELRPSLLVRSDLHMSVGDVTLRAIYKKMFNGGLGVRVTDSGTTNGILYLGADIAGFRVSYAYEYPFSALSRTTFGSHEAVVTYRLQLNLPKGGRNRHKSIRIL
;
A
#
# COMPACT_ATOMS: atom_id res chain seq x y z
N GLN A 1 -12.52 -6.02 8.13
CA GLN A 1 -11.59 -7.11 7.86
C GLN A 1 -11.07 -7.67 9.18
N VAL A 2 -10.95 -9.00 9.26
CA VAL A 2 -10.33 -9.72 10.37
C VAL A 2 -9.19 -10.54 9.78
N GLY A 3 -8.04 -10.52 10.42
CA GLY A 3 -6.85 -11.22 9.97
C GLY A 3 -5.96 -11.64 11.14
N MET A 4 -4.87 -12.29 10.80
CA MET A 4 -3.82 -12.66 11.75
C MET A 4 -2.47 -12.26 11.16
N ILE A 5 -1.67 -11.58 11.96
CA ILE A 5 -0.29 -11.25 11.61
C ILE A 5 0.59 -12.34 12.19
N ASN A 6 1.46 -12.88 11.35
CA ASN A 6 2.50 -13.83 11.76
C ASN A 6 3.87 -13.22 11.45
N SER A 7 4.73 -13.14 12.46
CA SER A 7 6.10 -12.66 12.31
C SER A 7 7.04 -13.79 12.71
N THR A 8 7.96 -14.13 11.83
CA THR A 8 8.99 -15.15 12.08
C THR A 8 10.36 -14.51 11.98
N TYR A 9 11.15 -14.65 13.02
CA TYR A 9 12.56 -14.32 13.02
C TYR A 9 13.38 -15.61 12.85
N GLN A 10 14.26 -15.66 11.86
CA GLN A 10 15.09 -16.83 11.57
C GLN A 10 16.50 -16.64 12.18
N GLY A 11 16.63 -16.83 13.48
CA GLY A 11 17.89 -16.71 14.19
C GLY A 11 18.96 -17.70 13.70
N SER A 12 18.52 -18.89 13.28
CA SER A 12 19.40 -19.90 12.68
C SER A 12 20.11 -19.44 11.40
N LYS A 13 19.58 -18.41 10.72
CA LYS A 13 20.17 -17.81 9.51
C LYS A 13 20.86 -16.47 9.77
N ALA A 14 20.81 -15.97 11.00
CA ALA A 14 21.52 -14.76 11.37
C ALA A 14 23.03 -15.00 11.20
N ARG A 15 23.68 -14.16 10.40
CA ARG A 15 25.13 -14.18 10.24
C ARG A 15 25.69 -13.09 11.13
N PRO A 16 26.37 -13.42 12.24
CA PRO A 16 27.16 -12.45 12.98
C PRO A 16 28.20 -11.86 12.02
N VAL A 17 28.45 -10.56 12.13
CA VAL A 17 29.53 -9.92 11.37
C VAL A 17 30.82 -10.61 11.78
N PRO A 18 31.65 -11.14 10.83
CA PRO A 18 32.92 -11.71 11.18
C PRO A 18 33.77 -10.70 11.92
N GLU A 19 34.48 -11.10 12.96
CA GLU A 19 35.46 -10.27 13.65
C GLU A 19 36.31 -9.53 12.63
N GLY A 20 36.25 -8.16 12.70
CA GLY A 20 37.06 -7.34 11.82
C GLY A 20 38.54 -7.59 12.07
N THR A 21 39.33 -7.56 11.01
CA THR A 21 40.79 -7.66 10.98
C THR A 21 41.52 -6.49 11.67
N ASP A 22 40.80 -5.63 12.43
CA ASP A 22 41.33 -4.44 13.08
C ASP A 22 41.72 -4.62 14.57
N GLY A 23 41.66 -5.83 15.08
CA GLY A 23 42.17 -6.15 16.43
C GLY A 23 41.32 -5.66 17.58
N SER A 24 40.11 -5.18 17.32
CA SER A 24 39.17 -4.88 18.41
C SER A 24 38.33 -6.10 18.74
N ASN A 25 38.80 -6.80 19.75
CA ASN A 25 38.26 -8.10 20.22
C ASN A 25 37.01 -7.93 21.06
N ASP A 26 35.99 -7.20 20.62
CA ASP A 26 34.97 -7.08 21.64
C ASP A 26 33.56 -7.07 21.09
N HIS A 27 32.97 -7.84 20.47
CA HIS A 27 31.48 -7.85 20.33
C HIS A 27 30.87 -8.82 19.30
N ALA A 28 31.58 -9.79 18.76
CA ALA A 28 31.06 -10.38 17.53
C ALA A 28 30.27 -11.67 17.66
N SER A 29 30.40 -12.46 18.71
CA SER A 29 29.84 -13.80 18.67
C SER A 29 28.85 -14.19 19.74
N ASP A 30 28.66 -13.35 20.75
CA ASP A 30 27.85 -13.71 21.92
C ASP A 30 26.98 -12.56 22.45
N ASP A 31 26.36 -11.79 21.52
CA ASP A 31 25.34 -10.84 21.91
C ASP A 31 24.07 -11.61 22.29
N ASP A 32 23.86 -11.78 23.60
CA ASP A 32 22.67 -12.42 24.17
C ASP A 32 21.36 -11.68 23.81
N ALA A 33 21.46 -10.47 23.25
CA ALA A 33 20.29 -9.73 22.76
C ALA A 33 19.77 -10.26 21.42
N ILE A 34 20.59 -11.02 20.66
CA ILE A 34 20.19 -11.57 19.37
C ILE A 34 19.80 -13.06 19.53
N PRO A 35 18.52 -13.39 19.41
CA PRO A 35 18.09 -14.79 19.50
C PRO A 35 18.75 -15.64 18.42
N LYS A 36 19.36 -16.75 18.83
CA LYS A 36 19.99 -17.74 17.92
C LYS A 36 18.98 -18.74 17.36
N GLU A 37 17.82 -18.83 17.98
CA GLU A 37 16.73 -19.73 17.60
C GLU A 37 15.71 -19.04 16.69
N ASP A 38 14.98 -19.84 15.92
CA ASP A 38 13.87 -19.37 15.11
C ASP A 38 12.67 -19.08 16.00
N LEU A 39 12.23 -17.83 16.04
CA LEU A 39 11.13 -17.35 16.86
C LEU A 39 9.93 -16.98 16.00
N THR A 40 8.73 -17.32 16.46
CA THR A 40 7.49 -16.98 15.75
C THR A 40 6.48 -16.38 16.73
N ALA A 41 5.96 -15.22 16.37
CA ALA A 41 4.88 -14.57 17.10
C ALA A 41 3.66 -14.36 16.20
N LYS A 42 2.46 -14.46 16.80
CA LYS A 42 1.18 -14.30 16.10
C LYS A 42 0.34 -13.28 16.84
N GLY A 43 -0.37 -12.43 16.09
CA GLY A 43 -1.29 -11.45 16.65
C GLY A 43 -2.57 -11.36 15.85
N LEU A 44 -3.70 -11.16 16.53
CA LEU A 44 -4.97 -10.85 15.88
C LEU A 44 -4.92 -9.44 15.30
N ASP A 45 -5.38 -9.28 14.07
CA ASP A 45 -5.45 -8.00 13.39
C ASP A 45 -6.88 -7.68 12.92
N LEU A 46 -7.29 -6.46 13.17
CA LEU A 46 -8.59 -5.94 12.75
C LEU A 46 -8.40 -4.68 11.91
N ALA A 47 -9.25 -4.53 10.90
CA ALA A 47 -9.36 -3.31 10.13
C ALA A 47 -10.83 -2.95 9.91
N ALA A 48 -11.13 -1.65 9.94
CA ALA A 48 -12.45 -1.12 9.67
C ALA A 48 -12.34 0.12 8.77
N GLY A 49 -13.38 0.35 7.97
CA GLY A 49 -13.43 1.54 7.12
C GLY A 49 -14.84 1.79 6.64
N VAL A 50 -15.06 3.04 6.25
CA VAL A 50 -16.29 3.51 5.64
C VAL A 50 -15.95 4.30 4.38
N MET A 51 -16.74 4.09 3.34
CA MET A 51 -16.59 4.82 2.07
C MET A 51 -17.95 5.32 1.61
N TYR A 52 -18.00 6.60 1.27
CA TYR A 52 -19.13 7.21 0.58
C TYR A 52 -18.73 7.50 -0.86
N SER A 53 -19.53 7.04 -1.81
CA SER A 53 -19.24 7.16 -3.23
C SER A 53 -20.49 7.58 -4.01
N THR A 54 -20.30 8.53 -4.91
CA THR A 54 -21.27 8.99 -5.90
C THR A 54 -20.69 8.83 -7.30
N ASP A 55 -21.44 9.18 -8.33
CA ASP A 55 -20.93 9.19 -9.71
C ASP A 55 -19.84 10.25 -9.93
N ARG A 56 -19.78 11.29 -9.07
CA ARG A 56 -18.87 12.43 -9.23
C ARG A 56 -17.69 12.42 -8.26
N TYR A 57 -17.87 11.94 -7.04
CA TYR A 57 -16.82 11.97 -6.03
C TYR A 57 -16.94 10.79 -5.07
N TYR A 58 -15.85 10.51 -4.42
CA TYR A 58 -15.80 9.58 -3.31
C TYR A 58 -14.94 10.14 -2.18
N ILE A 59 -15.26 9.72 -0.97
CA ILE A 59 -14.47 9.94 0.22
C ILE A 59 -14.50 8.67 1.07
N GLY A 60 -13.36 8.27 1.59
CA GLY A 60 -13.24 7.07 2.41
C GLY A 60 -12.30 7.31 3.58
N LEU A 61 -12.64 6.70 4.70
CA LEU A 61 -11.85 6.63 5.91
C LEU A 61 -11.67 5.18 6.29
N ALA A 62 -10.45 4.78 6.62
CA ALA A 62 -10.18 3.44 7.09
C ALA A 62 -9.10 3.47 8.17
N SER A 63 -9.15 2.49 9.06
CA SER A 63 -8.05 2.23 9.98
C SER A 63 -7.70 0.75 9.92
N THR A 64 -6.42 0.48 9.75
CA THR A 64 -5.84 -0.86 9.79
C THR A 64 -5.06 -1.05 11.09
N HIS A 65 -4.81 -2.30 11.44
CA HIS A 65 -4.12 -2.68 12.68
C HIS A 65 -4.77 -2.10 13.95
N LEU A 66 -6.13 -2.14 14.01
CA LEU A 66 -6.89 -1.56 15.13
C LEU A 66 -6.53 -2.17 16.48
N THR A 67 -6.19 -3.44 16.51
CA THR A 67 -5.75 -4.15 17.71
C THR A 67 -4.36 -3.76 18.14
N ALA A 68 -3.53 -3.19 17.23
CA ALA A 68 -2.14 -2.84 17.47
C ALA A 68 -1.38 -3.96 18.21
N PRO A 69 -1.37 -5.21 17.69
CA PRO A 69 -0.83 -6.33 18.42
C PRO A 69 0.68 -6.16 18.67
N THR A 70 1.09 -6.47 19.89
CA THR A 70 2.52 -6.64 20.18
C THR A 70 2.88 -8.08 19.86
N LEU A 71 3.80 -8.26 18.92
CA LEU A 71 4.33 -9.56 18.53
C LEU A 71 5.59 -9.82 19.37
N GLU A 72 5.39 -10.46 20.52
CA GLU A 72 6.49 -10.84 21.41
C GLU A 72 7.15 -12.10 20.85
N LEU A 73 8.38 -11.95 20.39
CA LEU A 73 9.18 -13.05 19.85
C LEU A 73 9.99 -13.72 20.97
N ASN A 74 10.43 -12.94 21.97
CA ASN A 74 11.11 -13.36 23.20
C ASN A 74 10.93 -12.27 24.25
N ASP A 75 11.26 -12.53 25.53
CA ASP A 75 11.13 -11.57 26.64
C ASP A 75 11.81 -10.20 26.36
N ASN A 76 12.87 -10.20 25.56
CA ASN A 76 13.63 -9.00 25.19
C ASN A 76 13.44 -8.54 23.74
N PHE A 77 12.71 -9.29 22.92
CA PHE A 77 12.58 -9.01 21.49
C PHE A 77 11.13 -9.11 21.03
N GLY A 78 10.53 -7.96 20.83
CA GLY A 78 9.15 -7.84 20.37
C GLY A 78 8.97 -6.71 19.36
N ARG A 79 7.95 -6.82 18.53
CA ARG A 79 7.57 -5.78 17.57
C ARG A 79 6.12 -5.38 17.81
N LYS A 80 5.89 -4.11 18.08
CA LYS A 80 4.55 -3.54 18.12
C LYS A 80 4.12 -3.13 16.71
N VAL A 81 2.97 -3.61 16.29
CA VAL A 81 2.34 -3.17 15.02
C VAL A 81 1.59 -1.86 15.30
N MET A 82 1.94 -0.81 14.55
CA MET A 82 1.28 0.50 14.72
C MET A 82 -0.07 0.52 14.00
N ARG A 83 -1.04 1.22 14.56
CA ARG A 83 -2.29 1.53 13.87
C ARG A 83 -2.03 2.46 12.71
N GLU A 84 -2.69 2.23 11.59
CA GLU A 84 -2.61 3.12 10.45
C GLU A 84 -3.99 3.68 10.14
N TYR A 85 -4.05 4.96 9.89
CA TYR A 85 -5.24 5.70 9.49
C TYR A 85 -5.11 6.12 8.04
N ASN A 86 -6.16 5.88 7.26
CA ASN A 86 -6.19 6.14 5.85
C ASN A 86 -7.36 7.06 5.52
N LEU A 87 -7.09 8.17 4.85
CA LEU A 87 -8.08 9.06 4.24
C LEU A 87 -7.88 9.01 2.74
N MET A 88 -8.94 8.70 2.01
CA MET A 88 -8.93 8.78 0.55
C MET A 88 -10.07 9.67 0.05
N ALA A 89 -9.79 10.43 -1.00
CA ALA A 89 -10.78 11.24 -1.68
C ALA A 89 -10.47 11.33 -3.17
N GLY A 90 -11.51 11.49 -3.98
CA GLY A 90 -11.33 11.70 -5.41
C GLY A 90 -12.56 12.31 -6.04
N TYR A 91 -12.36 12.91 -7.21
CA TYR A 91 -13.41 13.57 -7.96
C TYR A 91 -13.34 13.21 -9.44
N ASN A 92 -14.50 13.07 -10.08
CA ASN A 92 -14.61 12.79 -11.51
C ASN A 92 -15.04 14.07 -12.21
N ILE A 93 -14.15 14.69 -12.98
CA ILE A 93 -14.39 15.91 -13.75
C ILE A 93 -14.72 15.49 -15.18
N ALA A 94 -16.00 15.63 -15.55
CA ALA A 94 -16.41 15.49 -16.94
C ALA A 94 -16.00 16.75 -17.71
N LEU A 95 -15.14 16.60 -18.70
CA LEU A 95 -14.75 17.70 -19.58
C LEU A 95 -15.82 17.95 -20.65
N ARG A 96 -15.75 19.11 -21.31
CA ARG A 96 -16.60 19.45 -22.47
C ARG A 96 -16.48 18.40 -23.60
N ASN A 97 -15.30 17.77 -23.73
CA ASN A 97 -15.11 16.61 -24.59
C ASN A 97 -15.53 15.34 -23.82
N PRO A 98 -16.62 14.65 -24.22
CA PRO A 98 -17.11 13.48 -23.50
C PRO A 98 -16.18 12.25 -23.58
N LEU A 99 -15.15 12.31 -24.41
CA LEU A 99 -14.17 11.24 -24.54
C LEU A 99 -13.07 11.29 -23.47
N VAL A 100 -12.97 12.42 -22.75
CA VAL A 100 -11.90 12.64 -21.75
C VAL A 100 -12.54 12.93 -20.39
N GLU A 101 -12.14 12.20 -19.38
CA GLU A 101 -12.46 12.45 -17.97
C GLU A 101 -11.16 12.73 -17.21
N LEU A 102 -11.17 13.71 -16.33
CA LEU A 102 -10.07 13.95 -15.39
C LEU A 102 -10.46 13.46 -14.01
N ARG A 103 -9.54 12.77 -13.35
CA ARG A 103 -9.75 12.19 -12.01
C ARG A 103 -8.61 12.60 -11.07
N PRO A 104 -8.71 13.77 -10.42
CA PRO A 104 -7.87 14.06 -9.27
C PRO A 104 -8.22 13.15 -8.10
N SER A 105 -7.20 12.71 -7.36
CA SER A 105 -7.37 11.93 -6.14
C SER A 105 -6.31 12.26 -5.11
N LEU A 106 -6.68 12.07 -3.85
CA LEU A 106 -5.85 12.25 -2.67
C LEU A 106 -5.90 10.97 -1.84
N LEU A 107 -4.75 10.53 -1.35
CA LEU A 107 -4.63 9.51 -0.32
C LEU A 107 -3.69 10.02 0.75
N VAL A 108 -4.12 10.00 2.00
CA VAL A 108 -3.27 10.30 3.17
C VAL A 108 -3.26 9.08 4.07
N ARG A 109 -2.07 8.65 4.44
CA ARG A 109 -1.83 7.56 5.39
C ARG A 109 -1.00 8.06 6.54
N SER A 110 -1.37 7.71 7.75
CA SER A 110 -0.62 8.12 8.95
C SER A 110 -0.76 7.07 10.06
N ASP A 111 0.33 6.83 10.74
CA ASP A 111 0.35 6.06 11.99
C ASP A 111 0.46 6.96 13.23
N LEU A 112 0.21 8.27 13.06
CA LEU A 112 0.34 9.36 14.05
C LEU A 112 1.78 9.75 14.39
N HIS A 113 2.77 9.04 13.88
CA HIS A 113 4.20 9.37 14.02
C HIS A 113 4.77 9.82 12.66
N MET A 114 4.33 9.14 11.61
CA MET A 114 4.71 9.45 10.24
C MET A 114 3.46 9.59 9.37
N SER A 115 3.52 10.50 8.42
CA SER A 115 2.41 10.72 7.47
C SER A 115 2.93 10.71 6.05
N VAL A 116 2.15 10.10 5.16
CA VAL A 116 2.41 10.05 3.73
C VAL A 116 1.17 10.53 2.99
N GLY A 117 1.36 11.53 2.13
CA GLY A 117 0.30 12.06 1.28
C GLY A 117 0.60 11.81 -0.20
N ASP A 118 -0.38 11.27 -0.92
CA ASP A 118 -0.33 11.06 -2.36
C ASP A 118 -1.40 11.93 -3.03
N VAL A 119 -0.98 12.80 -3.94
CA VAL A 119 -1.89 13.56 -4.81
C VAL A 119 -1.68 13.09 -6.23
N THR A 120 -2.76 12.70 -6.92
CA THR A 120 -2.66 12.23 -8.30
C THR A 120 -3.70 12.92 -9.20
N LEU A 121 -3.33 13.10 -10.46
CA LEU A 121 -4.24 13.53 -11.52
C LEU A 121 -4.14 12.52 -12.67
N ARG A 122 -5.24 11.85 -12.96
CA ARG A 122 -5.36 10.91 -14.07
C ARG A 122 -6.33 11.41 -15.11
N ALA A 123 -5.98 11.26 -16.38
CA ALA A 123 -6.85 11.46 -17.53
C ALA A 123 -7.27 10.09 -18.07
N ILE A 124 -8.56 9.93 -18.34
CA ILE A 124 -9.12 8.70 -18.94
C ILE A 124 -9.65 9.06 -20.30
N TYR A 125 -9.18 8.38 -21.32
CA TYR A 125 -9.59 8.56 -22.70
C TYR A 125 -10.43 7.38 -23.20
N LYS A 126 -11.61 7.68 -23.74
CA LYS A 126 -12.59 6.71 -24.27
C LYS A 126 -12.92 5.55 -23.30
N LYS A 127 -12.72 5.75 -21.99
CA LYS A 127 -12.87 4.68 -20.98
C LYS A 127 -11.99 3.44 -21.21
N MET A 128 -11.03 3.54 -22.12
CA MET A 128 -10.11 2.46 -22.50
C MET A 128 -8.68 2.74 -22.05
N PHE A 129 -8.20 3.96 -22.21
CA PHE A 129 -6.84 4.32 -21.87
C PHE A 129 -6.82 5.29 -20.71
N ASN A 130 -5.87 5.15 -19.82
CA ASN A 130 -5.65 6.11 -18.76
C ASN A 130 -4.16 6.40 -18.61
N GLY A 131 -3.87 7.64 -18.28
CA GLY A 131 -2.51 8.09 -17.95
C GLY A 131 -2.59 9.20 -16.93
N GLY A 132 -1.56 9.35 -16.13
CA GLY A 132 -1.59 10.37 -15.10
C GLY A 132 -0.25 10.55 -14.40
N LEU A 133 -0.19 11.61 -13.62
CA LEU A 133 0.95 11.96 -12.80
C LEU A 133 0.50 12.06 -11.33
N GLY A 134 1.41 11.75 -10.44
CA GLY A 134 1.21 11.89 -9.01
C GLY A 134 2.46 12.38 -8.32
N VAL A 135 2.26 12.89 -7.14
CA VAL A 135 3.34 13.27 -6.22
C VAL A 135 3.04 12.65 -4.86
N ARG A 136 4.02 11.98 -4.31
CA ARG A 136 4.01 11.48 -2.94
C ARG A 136 4.93 12.33 -2.08
N VAL A 137 4.42 12.78 -0.96
CA VAL A 137 5.17 13.56 0.02
C VAL A 137 5.07 12.89 1.39
N THR A 138 6.20 12.78 2.07
CA THR A 138 6.27 12.30 3.45
C THR A 138 6.58 13.47 4.39
N ASP A 139 6.20 13.38 5.64
CA ASP A 139 6.54 14.36 6.66
C ASP A 139 8.05 14.47 6.92
N SER A 140 8.81 13.43 6.60
CA SER A 140 10.28 13.46 6.59
C SER A 140 10.88 14.33 5.45
N GLY A 141 10.03 14.95 4.61
CA GLY A 141 10.46 15.80 3.50
C GLY A 141 10.84 15.03 2.23
N THR A 142 10.71 13.70 2.22
CA THR A 142 10.95 12.91 1.01
C THR A 142 9.79 13.12 0.02
N THR A 143 10.13 13.41 -1.23
CA THR A 143 9.16 13.61 -2.31
C THR A 143 9.46 12.65 -3.46
N ASN A 144 8.42 12.00 -3.97
CA ASN A 144 8.52 11.10 -5.12
C ASN A 144 7.52 11.53 -6.19
N GLY A 145 7.94 11.45 -7.45
CA GLY A 145 7.04 11.61 -8.60
C GLY A 145 6.54 10.25 -9.06
N ILE A 146 5.28 10.19 -9.48
CA ILE A 146 4.66 8.94 -9.91
C ILE A 146 4.05 9.15 -11.29
N LEU A 147 4.35 8.23 -12.21
CA LEU A 147 3.73 8.13 -13.52
C LEU A 147 2.79 6.94 -13.55
N TYR A 148 1.55 7.15 -14.00
CA TYR A 148 0.55 6.11 -14.19
C TYR A 148 0.21 5.93 -15.66
N LEU A 149 0.16 4.69 -16.12
CA LEU A 149 -0.32 4.31 -17.44
C LEU A 149 -1.25 3.11 -17.31
N GLY A 150 -2.28 3.02 -18.13
CA GLY A 150 -3.17 1.87 -18.12
C GLY A 150 -4.06 1.77 -19.34
N ALA A 151 -4.54 0.56 -19.58
CA ALA A 151 -5.48 0.26 -20.64
C ALA A 151 -6.53 -0.77 -20.18
N ASP A 152 -7.78 -0.52 -20.56
CA ASP A 152 -8.91 -1.43 -20.37
C ASP A 152 -9.33 -1.97 -21.73
N ILE A 153 -9.00 -3.23 -22.05
CA ILE A 153 -9.24 -3.84 -23.35
C ILE A 153 -9.82 -5.25 -23.16
N ALA A 154 -10.96 -5.51 -23.77
CA ALA A 154 -11.59 -6.82 -23.79
C ALA A 154 -11.77 -7.49 -22.41
N GLY A 155 -12.08 -6.70 -21.38
CA GLY A 155 -12.26 -7.20 -20.01
C GLY A 155 -10.96 -7.29 -19.20
N PHE A 156 -9.83 -7.13 -19.84
CA PHE A 156 -8.54 -6.97 -19.14
C PHE A 156 -8.27 -5.51 -18.84
N ARG A 157 -7.80 -5.26 -17.62
CA ARG A 157 -7.20 -3.99 -17.24
C ARG A 157 -5.73 -4.22 -16.97
N VAL A 158 -4.89 -3.56 -17.73
CA VAL A 158 -3.45 -3.52 -17.50
C VAL A 158 -3.09 -2.15 -16.98
N SER A 159 -2.36 -2.08 -15.89
CA SER A 159 -1.91 -0.83 -15.27
C SER A 159 -0.44 -0.93 -14.96
N TYR A 160 0.25 0.18 -15.14
CA TYR A 160 1.66 0.32 -14.83
C TYR A 160 1.88 1.62 -14.06
N ALA A 161 2.66 1.55 -13.01
CA ALA A 161 3.11 2.72 -12.26
C ALA A 161 4.62 2.71 -12.16
N TYR A 162 5.19 3.91 -12.30
CA TYR A 162 6.61 4.16 -12.09
C TYR A 162 6.75 5.27 -11.06
N GLU A 163 7.47 5.00 -9.98
CA GLU A 163 7.73 5.96 -8.92
C GLU A 163 9.22 6.29 -8.89
N TYR A 164 9.54 7.58 -8.99
CA TYR A 164 10.90 8.11 -8.97
C TYR A 164 11.12 9.00 -7.76
N PRO A 165 12.12 8.72 -6.89
CA PRO A 165 12.44 9.54 -5.74
C PRO A 165 13.20 10.80 -6.17
N PHE A 166 12.76 11.98 -5.70
CA PHE A 166 13.47 13.26 -5.88
C PHE A 166 14.45 13.59 -4.74
N SER A 167 14.71 12.63 -3.87
CA SER A 167 15.63 12.75 -2.75
C SER A 167 17.04 12.24 -3.08
N ALA A 168 17.94 12.28 -2.13
CA ALA A 168 19.30 11.72 -2.27
C ALA A 168 19.30 10.22 -2.66
N LEU A 169 18.20 9.50 -2.42
CA LEU A 169 18.01 8.12 -2.83
C LEU A 169 18.08 7.93 -4.35
N SER A 170 17.77 8.96 -5.15
CA SER A 170 17.85 8.91 -6.61
C SER A 170 19.25 8.61 -7.15
N ARG A 171 20.29 8.79 -6.32
CA ARG A 171 21.67 8.45 -6.66
C ARG A 171 21.97 6.95 -6.59
N THR A 172 21.17 6.20 -5.85
CA THR A 172 21.40 4.77 -5.58
C THR A 172 20.30 3.86 -6.12
N THR A 173 19.17 4.42 -6.52
CA THR A 173 18.04 3.65 -7.08
C THR A 173 17.45 4.37 -8.29
N PHE A 174 17.02 3.58 -9.27
CA PHE A 174 16.29 4.06 -10.45
C PHE A 174 14.77 4.17 -10.21
N GLY A 175 14.32 4.09 -8.96
CA GLY A 175 12.91 4.11 -8.61
C GLY A 175 12.28 2.72 -8.56
N SER A 176 10.96 2.67 -8.45
CA SER A 176 10.19 1.43 -8.40
C SER A 176 9.21 1.33 -9.56
N HIS A 177 8.98 0.10 -10.01
CA HIS A 177 8.09 -0.25 -11.10
C HIS A 177 7.04 -1.21 -10.58
N GLU A 178 5.79 -0.93 -10.87
CA GLU A 178 4.66 -1.78 -10.50
C GLU A 178 3.78 -2.03 -11.73
N ALA A 179 3.47 -3.29 -11.98
CA ALA A 179 2.56 -3.69 -13.03
C ALA A 179 1.42 -4.54 -12.45
N VAL A 180 0.19 -4.21 -12.81
CA VAL A 180 -1.02 -4.91 -12.36
C VAL A 180 -1.85 -5.31 -13.57
N VAL A 181 -2.25 -6.57 -13.61
CA VAL A 181 -3.19 -7.10 -14.60
C VAL A 181 -4.43 -7.59 -13.88
N THR A 182 -5.59 -7.09 -14.28
CA THR A 182 -6.88 -7.48 -13.73
C THR A 182 -7.78 -7.96 -14.86
N TYR A 183 -8.46 -9.08 -14.65
CA TYR A 183 -9.51 -9.55 -15.56
C TYR A 183 -10.87 -9.42 -14.90
N ARG A 184 -11.84 -8.80 -15.60
CA ARG A 184 -13.21 -8.63 -15.12
C ARG A 184 -14.12 -9.67 -15.78
N LEU A 185 -14.51 -10.66 -14.98
CA LEU A 185 -15.49 -11.66 -15.40
C LEU A 185 -16.92 -11.12 -15.16
N GLN A 186 -17.73 -11.07 -16.20
CA GLN A 186 -19.15 -10.76 -16.06
C GLN A 186 -19.91 -12.08 -15.92
N LEU A 187 -20.28 -12.42 -14.71
CA LEU A 187 -21.13 -13.58 -14.43
C LEU A 187 -22.60 -13.17 -14.62
N ASN A 188 -23.22 -13.60 -15.70
CA ASN A 188 -24.68 -13.53 -15.90
C ASN A 188 -25.32 -14.69 -15.13
N LEU A 189 -25.55 -14.51 -13.84
CA LEU A 189 -26.35 -15.48 -13.07
C LEU A 189 -27.81 -15.35 -13.51
N PRO A 190 -28.50 -16.46 -13.87
CA PRO A 190 -29.92 -16.43 -14.18
C PRO A 190 -30.68 -15.87 -12.98
N LYS A 191 -31.56 -14.92 -13.22
CA LYS A 191 -32.39 -14.27 -12.17
C LYS A 191 -33.41 -15.26 -11.62
N GLY A 192 -32.96 -16.17 -10.75
CA GLY A 192 -33.81 -16.96 -9.91
C GLY A 192 -33.92 -16.30 -8.54
N GLY A 193 -35.01 -15.56 -8.30
CA GLY A 193 -35.27 -15.06 -6.95
C GLY A 193 -35.17 -13.54 -6.79
N ARG A 194 -36.18 -13.02 -6.25
CA ARG A 194 -36.71 -11.72 -5.89
C ARG A 194 -35.83 -10.82 -5.02
N ASN A 195 -34.52 -10.63 -5.32
CA ASN A 195 -33.70 -9.64 -4.63
C ASN A 195 -32.93 -8.78 -5.65
N ARG A 196 -33.42 -7.56 -5.84
CA ARG A 196 -32.74 -6.50 -6.57
C ARG A 196 -31.66 -5.89 -5.69
N HIS A 197 -30.52 -6.52 -5.56
CA HIS A 197 -29.35 -5.83 -5.04
C HIS A 197 -28.63 -5.16 -6.21
N LYS A 198 -28.65 -3.83 -6.23
CA LYS A 198 -27.76 -3.05 -7.09
C LYS A 198 -26.33 -3.39 -6.67
N SER A 199 -25.57 -3.98 -7.59
CA SER A 199 -24.15 -4.17 -7.41
C SER A 199 -23.47 -2.82 -7.25
N ILE A 200 -22.91 -2.56 -6.09
CA ILE A 200 -22.06 -1.40 -5.86
C ILE A 200 -20.76 -1.67 -6.62
N ARG A 201 -20.52 -0.90 -7.67
CA ARG A 201 -19.24 -0.92 -8.37
C ARG A 201 -18.23 -0.18 -7.52
N ILE A 202 -17.39 -0.92 -6.83
CA ILE A 202 -16.17 -0.37 -6.23
C ILE A 202 -15.17 -0.15 -7.39
N LEU A 203 -14.72 1.07 -7.51
CA LEU A 203 -13.72 1.52 -8.49
C LEU A 203 -12.34 0.95 -8.19
#